data_1864c134a7ff2e15dd9113bca2f2ec18
#
_entry.id   1864c134a7ff2e15dd9113bca2f2ec18
#
_cell.length_a   1.000
_cell.length_b   1.000
_cell.length_c   1.000
_cell.angle_alpha   90.00
_cell.angle_beta   90.00
_cell.angle_gamma   90.00
#
_symmetry.space_group_name_H-M   'P 1'
#
loop_
_entity.id
_entity.type
_entity.pdbx_description
1 polymer ?
#
loop_
_entity_poly.entity_id
_entity_poly.type
_entity_poly.pdbx_seq_one_letter_code
_entity_poly.pdbx_strand_id
1 'polypeptide(L)'
;VTPIGTRVACGRCGNPSMVYGTVFYVEKLVERYFSALREVNALQQADKPNTDEAETQTTAEESTPPTSALASIDPSNTAMLATAEQHAPLLTWFAARQIEVRFDYTLVDTSGFFDDAARMLGDRYELYAELIDRVRFAYRKSHTWISLELSKLSQKDAQAINTLCRQLYSHTFFARYHYQKPEKIVRLTLQTAPAIRQFFDGGWLEWYAFMELLTRLHKAGRGPSVARSVKVVFPNEDLHELDVIALPDGQPPICIECKSGEFRRDIDKYLRLRKRLGIDRSRFIICAADLTEEQAAGLTKMYELTFVSLASLKPHLEALV
;
A
#
# COMPACT_ATOMS: atom_id res chain seq x y z
N VAL A 1 -7.46 37.73 -7.71
CA VAL A 1 -7.59 36.26 -7.95
C VAL A 1 -8.29 36.10 -9.29
N THR A 2 -7.62 35.48 -10.26
CA THR A 2 -8.19 35.26 -11.59
C THR A 2 -9.09 34.02 -11.58
N PRO A 3 -10.35 34.11 -12.05
CA PRO A 3 -11.27 32.97 -12.06
C PRO A 3 -10.74 31.82 -12.95
N ILE A 4 -11.06 30.57 -12.55
CA ILE A 4 -10.77 29.38 -13.35
C ILE A 4 -11.50 29.44 -14.69
N GLY A 5 -10.85 29.04 -15.78
CA GLY A 5 -11.38 29.12 -17.14
C GLY A 5 -11.13 30.45 -17.86
N THR A 6 -10.51 31.44 -17.18
CA THR A 6 -10.15 32.71 -17.80
C THR A 6 -8.92 32.56 -18.68
N ARG A 7 -8.94 33.14 -19.89
CA ARG A 7 -7.73 33.29 -20.73
C ARG A 7 -6.95 34.48 -20.26
N VAL A 8 -5.64 34.30 -19.96
CA VAL A 8 -4.70 35.36 -19.60
C VAL A 8 -3.48 35.29 -20.49
N ALA A 9 -2.93 36.43 -20.84
CA ALA A 9 -1.66 36.46 -21.55
C ALA A 9 -0.52 36.20 -20.56
N CYS A 10 0.44 35.36 -20.95
CA CYS A 10 1.66 35.16 -20.17
C CYS A 10 2.46 36.45 -20.06
N GLY A 11 2.73 36.91 -18.83
CA GLY A 11 3.49 38.17 -18.62
C GLY A 11 4.93 38.14 -19.13
N ARG A 12 5.47 36.96 -19.49
CA ARG A 12 6.83 36.80 -19.99
C ARG A 12 6.93 36.66 -21.51
N CYS A 13 5.98 35.98 -22.15
CA CYS A 13 6.04 35.72 -23.61
C CYS A 13 4.80 36.15 -24.38
N GLY A 14 3.79 36.74 -23.73
CA GLY A 14 2.56 37.20 -24.34
C GLY A 14 1.58 36.12 -24.81
N ASN A 15 1.96 34.82 -24.77
CA ASN A 15 1.11 33.75 -25.24
C ASN A 15 -0.15 33.58 -24.36
N PRO A 16 -1.32 33.36 -24.99
CA PRO A 16 -2.55 33.16 -24.27
C PRO A 16 -2.51 31.79 -23.50
N SER A 17 -2.75 31.85 -22.22
CA SER A 17 -2.84 30.68 -21.35
C SER A 17 -4.19 30.69 -20.65
N MET A 18 -4.76 29.50 -20.40
CA MET A 18 -6.00 29.36 -19.62
C MET A 18 -5.69 29.08 -18.15
N VAL A 19 -6.40 29.76 -17.26
CA VAL A 19 -6.28 29.51 -15.82
C VAL A 19 -7.09 28.26 -15.47
N TYR A 20 -6.40 27.22 -15.06
CA TYR A 20 -7.00 25.98 -14.57
C TYR A 20 -6.89 25.87 -13.05
N GLY A 21 -7.85 25.20 -12.42
CA GLY A 21 -7.67 24.76 -11.03
C GLY A 21 -6.55 23.74 -10.93
N THR A 22 -5.82 23.74 -9.81
CA THR A 22 -4.66 22.87 -9.60
C THR A 22 -5.02 21.39 -9.79
N VAL A 23 -6.19 20.97 -9.31
CA VAL A 23 -6.71 19.59 -9.44
C VAL A 23 -6.87 19.23 -10.93
N PHE A 24 -7.54 20.06 -11.71
CA PHE A 24 -7.74 19.84 -13.14
C PHE A 24 -6.40 19.74 -13.90
N TYR A 25 -5.41 20.54 -13.52
CA TYR A 25 -4.09 20.52 -14.16
C TYR A 25 -3.34 19.21 -13.84
N VAL A 26 -3.41 18.75 -12.60
CA VAL A 26 -2.82 17.47 -12.16
C VAL A 26 -3.51 16.30 -12.87
N GLU A 27 -4.83 16.26 -12.92
CA GLU A 27 -5.59 15.23 -13.65
C GLU A 27 -5.17 15.17 -15.13
N LYS A 28 -5.04 16.32 -15.81
CA LYS A 28 -4.59 16.37 -17.21
C LYS A 28 -3.14 15.96 -17.40
N LEU A 29 -2.24 16.24 -16.45
CA LEU A 29 -0.87 15.75 -16.48
C LEU A 29 -0.82 14.23 -16.33
N VAL A 30 -1.61 13.68 -15.40
CA VAL A 30 -1.72 12.24 -15.15
C VAL A 30 -2.29 11.54 -16.39
N GLU A 31 -3.38 12.04 -16.99
CA GLU A 31 -3.93 11.50 -18.24
C GLU A 31 -2.88 11.47 -19.37
N ARG A 32 -2.12 12.56 -19.55
CA ARG A 32 -1.07 12.63 -20.58
C ARG A 32 0.09 11.69 -20.31
N TYR A 33 0.50 11.55 -19.06
CA TYR A 33 1.53 10.60 -18.66
C TYR A 33 1.15 9.16 -19.01
N PHE A 34 -0.05 8.74 -18.62
CA PHE A 34 -0.51 7.38 -18.93
C PHE A 34 -0.79 7.16 -20.41
N SER A 35 -1.19 8.20 -21.16
CA SER A 35 -1.31 8.11 -22.62
C SER A 35 0.05 7.89 -23.27
N ALA A 36 1.06 8.68 -22.87
CA ALA A 36 2.43 8.53 -23.36
C ALA A 36 3.05 7.16 -23.00
N LEU A 37 2.78 6.67 -21.77
CA LEU A 37 3.24 5.35 -21.33
C LEU A 37 2.63 4.22 -22.17
N ARG A 38 1.34 4.31 -22.51
CA ARG A 38 0.67 3.34 -23.41
C ARG A 38 1.27 3.37 -24.80
N GLU A 39 1.57 4.56 -25.31
CA GLU A 39 2.19 4.75 -26.64
C GLU A 39 3.62 4.16 -26.66
N VAL A 40 4.42 4.38 -25.65
CA VAL A 40 5.75 3.78 -25.50
C VAL A 40 5.66 2.25 -25.43
N ASN A 41 4.75 1.72 -24.63
CA ASN A 41 4.54 0.26 -24.52
C ASN A 41 4.07 -0.36 -25.85
N ALA A 42 3.20 0.32 -26.59
CA ALA A 42 2.75 -0.11 -27.90
C ALA A 42 3.89 -0.12 -28.93
N LEU A 43 4.76 0.89 -28.91
CA LEU A 43 5.96 0.96 -29.77
C LEU A 43 6.97 -0.14 -29.42
N GLN A 44 7.20 -0.42 -28.12
CA GLN A 44 8.08 -1.49 -27.67
C GLN A 44 7.55 -2.89 -28.03
N GLN A 45 6.23 -3.06 -28.17
CA GLN A 45 5.63 -4.31 -28.64
C GLN A 45 5.69 -4.45 -30.17
N ALA A 46 5.68 -3.33 -30.92
CA ALA A 46 5.80 -3.32 -32.36
C ALA A 46 7.24 -3.58 -32.86
N ASP A 47 8.25 -3.28 -32.03
CA ASP A 47 9.67 -3.50 -32.35
C ASP A 47 10.15 -4.96 -32.09
N LYS A 48 9.27 -5.88 -31.66
CA LYS A 48 9.64 -7.31 -31.60
C LYS A 48 9.55 -7.89 -33.01
N PRO A 49 10.65 -8.41 -33.59
CA PRO A 49 10.61 -8.99 -34.92
C PRO A 49 9.69 -10.22 -34.94
N ASN A 50 8.68 -10.20 -35.81
CA ASN A 50 7.92 -11.36 -36.21
C ASN A 50 8.86 -12.33 -36.94
N THR A 51 9.20 -13.41 -36.28
CA THR A 51 9.79 -14.58 -36.95
C THR A 51 8.69 -15.60 -37.14
N ASP A 52 7.91 -15.43 -38.23
CA ASP A 52 7.14 -16.51 -38.81
C ASP A 52 8.05 -17.29 -39.75
N GLU A 53 8.46 -18.46 -39.38
CA GLU A 53 8.74 -19.53 -40.31
C GLU A 53 8.22 -20.87 -39.74
N ALA A 54 7.31 -21.45 -40.49
CA ALA A 54 6.68 -22.73 -40.23
C ALA A 54 7.68 -23.89 -40.43
N GLU A 55 7.83 -24.75 -39.44
CA GLU A 55 8.15 -26.16 -39.70
C GLU A 55 7.41 -27.06 -38.69
N THR A 56 6.61 -27.94 -39.28
CA THR A 56 5.82 -29.01 -38.66
C THR A 56 6.79 -30.09 -38.17
N GLN A 57 6.91 -30.30 -36.87
CA GLN A 57 7.35 -31.60 -36.32
C GLN A 57 6.65 -31.89 -34.99
N THR A 58 5.88 -32.97 -35.02
CA THR A 58 5.19 -33.61 -33.93
C THR A 58 6.22 -34.22 -32.96
N THR A 59 6.36 -33.67 -31.76
CA THR A 59 6.97 -34.36 -30.62
C THR A 59 6.25 -33.94 -29.35
N ALA A 60 6.02 -34.92 -28.48
CA ALA A 60 5.26 -34.81 -27.24
C ALA A 60 5.72 -33.65 -26.39
N GLU A 61 4.86 -32.67 -26.13
CA GLU A 61 5.08 -31.57 -25.21
C GLU A 61 4.96 -32.09 -23.79
N GLU A 62 6.08 -32.14 -23.12
CA GLU A 62 6.16 -32.04 -21.67
C GLU A 62 5.63 -30.65 -21.30
N SER A 63 4.42 -30.60 -20.74
CA SER A 63 3.77 -29.36 -20.34
C SER A 63 4.54 -28.69 -19.20
N THR A 64 5.44 -27.77 -19.53
CA THR A 64 5.90 -26.76 -18.58
C THR A 64 4.68 -25.95 -18.13
N PRO A 65 4.44 -25.81 -16.83
CA PRO A 65 3.33 -24.99 -16.34
C PRO A 65 3.51 -23.55 -16.85
N PRO A 66 2.43 -22.86 -17.26
CA PRO A 66 2.51 -21.50 -17.77
C PRO A 66 3.17 -20.62 -16.73
N THR A 67 4.28 -19.99 -17.07
CA THR A 67 4.90 -18.96 -16.23
C THR A 67 3.84 -17.90 -15.95
N SER A 68 3.40 -17.82 -14.71
CA SER A 68 2.33 -16.92 -14.32
C SER A 68 2.65 -15.48 -14.74
N ALA A 69 1.73 -14.82 -15.45
CA ALA A 69 1.87 -13.40 -15.81
C ALA A 69 2.09 -12.51 -14.57
N LEU A 70 1.73 -13.01 -13.38
CA LEU A 70 1.93 -12.37 -12.08
C LEU A 70 3.40 -12.37 -11.63
N ALA A 71 4.26 -13.22 -12.17
CA ALA A 71 5.69 -13.23 -11.86
C ALA A 71 6.44 -11.99 -12.39
N SER A 72 5.85 -11.26 -13.33
CA SER A 72 6.43 -10.04 -13.92
C SER A 72 5.99 -8.74 -13.25
N ILE A 73 5.20 -8.80 -12.17
CA ILE A 73 4.70 -7.61 -11.49
C ILE A 73 5.84 -6.89 -10.75
N ASP A 74 5.97 -5.59 -11.01
CA ASP A 74 6.88 -4.72 -10.28
C ASP A 74 6.38 -4.50 -8.84
N PRO A 75 7.10 -5.00 -7.81
CA PRO A 75 6.70 -4.85 -6.42
C PRO A 75 6.79 -3.39 -5.92
N SER A 76 7.37 -2.49 -6.71
CA SER A 76 7.43 -1.06 -6.38
C SER A 76 6.21 -0.28 -6.84
N ASN A 77 5.31 -0.89 -7.63
CA ASN A 77 4.12 -0.24 -8.17
C ASN A 77 2.88 -1.12 -7.99
N THR A 78 2.08 -0.81 -6.96
CA THR A 78 0.86 -1.58 -6.64
C THR A 78 -0.33 -1.30 -7.56
N ALA A 79 -0.27 -0.27 -8.41
CA ALA A 79 -1.34 0.05 -9.35
C ALA A 79 -1.66 -1.09 -10.33
N MET A 80 -0.65 -1.89 -10.67
CA MET A 80 -0.80 -3.02 -11.59
C MET A 80 -1.52 -4.24 -10.97
N LEU A 81 -1.71 -4.24 -9.66
CA LEU A 81 -2.31 -5.36 -8.93
C LEU A 81 -3.83 -5.33 -8.87
N ALA A 82 -4.48 -4.25 -9.29
CA ALA A 82 -5.92 -4.08 -9.22
C ALA A 82 -6.62 -4.51 -10.52
N THR A 83 -6.35 -5.73 -10.97
CA THR A 83 -6.99 -6.29 -12.17
C THR A 83 -7.81 -7.54 -11.85
N ALA A 84 -8.80 -7.84 -12.66
CA ALA A 84 -9.63 -9.03 -12.50
C ALA A 84 -8.79 -10.32 -12.63
N GLU A 85 -7.82 -10.34 -13.55
CA GLU A 85 -6.91 -11.46 -13.77
C GLU A 85 -6.05 -11.74 -12.54
N GLN A 86 -5.52 -10.68 -11.94
CA GLN A 86 -4.68 -10.78 -10.74
C GLN A 86 -5.49 -11.31 -9.54
N HIS A 87 -6.77 -10.95 -9.40
CA HIS A 87 -7.62 -11.41 -8.32
C HIS A 87 -8.32 -12.74 -8.58
N ALA A 88 -8.32 -13.27 -9.81
CA ALA A 88 -9.02 -14.50 -10.17
C ALA A 88 -8.62 -15.72 -9.31
N PRO A 89 -7.35 -15.97 -8.97
CA PRO A 89 -6.98 -17.07 -8.08
C PRO A 89 -7.58 -16.94 -6.67
N LEU A 90 -7.56 -15.74 -6.10
CA LEU A 90 -8.21 -15.47 -4.80
C LEU A 90 -9.71 -15.66 -4.89
N LEU A 91 -10.38 -15.17 -5.94
CA LEU A 91 -11.82 -15.38 -6.17
C LEU A 91 -12.15 -16.88 -6.18
N THR A 92 -11.37 -17.68 -6.92
CA THR A 92 -11.54 -19.13 -6.98
C THR A 92 -11.35 -19.79 -5.62
N TRP A 93 -10.33 -19.35 -4.87
CA TRP A 93 -10.04 -19.87 -3.53
C TRP A 93 -11.17 -19.60 -2.54
N PHE A 94 -11.78 -18.40 -2.55
CA PHE A 94 -12.91 -18.03 -1.71
C PHE A 94 -14.20 -18.76 -2.15
N ALA A 95 -14.46 -18.83 -3.46
CA ALA A 95 -15.64 -19.53 -4.00
C ALA A 95 -15.67 -21.00 -3.62
N ALA A 96 -14.52 -21.69 -3.65
CA ALA A 96 -14.40 -23.09 -3.21
C ALA A 96 -14.76 -23.29 -1.72
N ARG A 97 -14.80 -22.22 -0.92
CA ARG A 97 -15.18 -22.22 0.50
C ARG A 97 -16.57 -21.63 0.76
N GLN A 98 -17.30 -21.32 -0.31
CA GLN A 98 -18.62 -20.68 -0.24
C GLN A 98 -18.58 -19.31 0.49
N ILE A 99 -17.47 -18.59 0.36
CA ILE A 99 -17.27 -17.26 0.92
C ILE A 99 -17.43 -16.24 -0.20
N GLU A 100 -18.38 -15.32 -0.06
CA GLU A 100 -18.51 -14.17 -0.97
C GLU A 100 -17.40 -13.19 -0.67
N VAL A 101 -16.74 -12.68 -1.72
CA VAL A 101 -15.67 -11.71 -1.60
C VAL A 101 -15.91 -10.53 -2.53
N ARG A 102 -15.58 -9.33 -2.04
CA ARG A 102 -15.69 -8.08 -2.80
C ARG A 102 -14.35 -7.37 -2.76
N PHE A 103 -13.76 -7.21 -3.95
CA PHE A 103 -12.56 -6.39 -4.15
C PHE A 103 -12.96 -4.98 -4.55
N ASP A 104 -12.26 -4.00 -4.04
CA ASP A 104 -12.40 -2.61 -4.48
C ASP A 104 -11.22 -2.24 -5.38
N TYR A 105 -11.43 -2.30 -6.68
CA TYR A 105 -10.42 -1.98 -7.70
C TYR A 105 -10.04 -0.49 -7.74
N THR A 106 -10.73 0.36 -7.00
CA THR A 106 -10.40 1.78 -6.88
C THR A 106 -9.38 2.07 -5.79
N LEU A 107 -9.14 1.13 -4.87
CA LEU A 107 -8.17 1.23 -3.77
C LEU A 107 -6.74 0.91 -4.23
N VAL A 108 -6.32 1.58 -5.29
CA VAL A 108 -4.97 1.44 -5.86
C VAL A 108 -4.22 2.77 -5.77
N ASP A 109 -2.92 2.68 -5.66
CA ASP A 109 -2.05 3.85 -5.74
C ASP A 109 -1.50 4.04 -7.15
N THR A 110 -2.24 4.78 -7.98
CA THR A 110 -1.82 5.09 -9.35
C THR A 110 -0.67 6.08 -9.41
N SER A 111 -0.33 6.73 -8.29
CA SER A 111 0.74 7.73 -8.21
C SER A 111 2.05 7.17 -7.62
N GLY A 112 2.00 6.06 -6.91
CA GLY A 112 3.09 5.51 -6.08
C GLY A 112 3.34 6.28 -4.79
N PHE A 113 2.55 7.32 -4.49
CA PHE A 113 2.77 8.19 -3.32
C PHE A 113 2.44 7.49 -2.00
N PHE A 114 1.38 6.69 -1.97
CA PHE A 114 1.00 5.90 -0.79
C PHE A 114 2.01 4.79 -0.54
N ASP A 115 2.48 4.14 -1.60
CA ASP A 115 3.51 3.10 -1.54
C ASP A 115 4.79 3.66 -0.93
N ASP A 116 5.29 4.79 -1.44
CA ASP A 116 6.49 5.45 -0.94
C ASP A 116 6.31 5.94 0.50
N ALA A 117 5.18 6.59 0.81
CA ALA A 117 4.89 7.09 2.14
C ALA A 117 4.83 5.94 3.16
N ALA A 118 4.18 4.82 2.83
CA ALA A 118 4.07 3.66 3.71
C ALA A 118 5.44 3.03 3.98
N ARG A 119 6.30 2.87 2.96
CA ARG A 119 7.67 2.37 3.14
C ARG A 119 8.49 3.28 4.03
N MET A 120 8.49 4.59 3.76
CA MET A 120 9.24 5.56 4.57
C MET A 120 8.83 5.50 6.04
N LEU A 121 7.52 5.41 6.32
CA LEU A 121 7.00 5.34 7.68
C LEU A 121 7.34 4.02 8.37
N GLY A 122 7.10 2.89 7.70
CA GLY A 122 7.28 1.57 8.28
C GLY A 122 8.73 1.20 8.52
N ASP A 123 9.65 1.56 7.61
CA ASP A 123 11.08 1.25 7.73
C ASP A 123 11.76 1.92 8.93
N ARG A 124 11.20 3.02 9.43
CA ARG A 124 11.74 3.78 10.57
C ARG A 124 10.64 4.25 11.51
N TYR A 125 9.67 3.38 11.75
CA TYR A 125 8.47 3.71 12.55
C TYR A 125 8.81 4.36 13.90
N GLU A 126 9.74 3.80 14.64
CA GLU A 126 10.12 4.32 15.95
C GLU A 126 10.51 5.81 15.91
N LEU A 127 11.21 6.22 14.84
CA LEU A 127 11.58 7.61 14.65
C LEU A 127 10.38 8.51 14.26
N TYR A 128 9.39 7.93 13.56
CA TYR A 128 8.28 8.67 13.00
C TYR A 128 6.96 8.50 13.76
N ALA A 129 6.95 7.68 14.81
CA ALA A 129 5.76 7.41 15.62
C ALA A 129 5.11 8.69 16.16
N GLU A 130 5.91 9.63 16.68
CA GLU A 130 5.40 10.92 17.19
C GLU A 130 4.71 11.74 16.08
N LEU A 131 5.22 11.75 14.85
CA LEU A 131 4.58 12.42 13.72
C LEU A 131 3.20 11.78 13.44
N ILE A 132 3.16 10.45 13.34
CA ILE A 132 1.92 9.71 13.06
C ILE A 132 0.88 9.99 14.15
N ASP A 133 1.28 9.89 15.41
CA ASP A 133 0.38 10.11 16.56
C ASP A 133 -0.17 11.54 16.61
N ARG A 134 0.67 12.54 16.35
CA ARG A 134 0.24 13.94 16.29
C ARG A 134 -0.74 14.18 15.14
N VAL A 135 -0.50 13.61 13.97
CA VAL A 135 -1.43 13.71 12.83
C VAL A 135 -2.76 13.03 13.16
N ARG A 136 -2.74 11.79 13.69
CA ARG A 136 -3.94 11.06 14.13
C ARG A 136 -4.73 11.83 15.19
N PHE A 137 -4.04 12.34 16.21
CA PHE A 137 -4.67 13.15 17.26
C PHE A 137 -5.32 14.40 16.68
N ALA A 138 -4.64 15.11 15.78
CA ALA A 138 -5.15 16.31 15.14
C ALA A 138 -6.42 16.01 14.33
N TYR A 139 -6.43 14.93 13.52
CA TYR A 139 -7.62 14.52 12.78
C TYR A 139 -8.79 14.16 13.71
N ARG A 140 -8.55 13.42 14.80
CA ARG A 140 -9.60 13.08 15.79
C ARG A 140 -10.19 14.30 16.50
N LYS A 141 -9.38 15.33 16.70
CA LYS A 141 -9.79 16.60 17.33
C LYS A 141 -10.20 17.67 16.33
N SER A 142 -10.27 17.35 15.04
CA SER A 142 -10.59 18.30 13.96
C SER A 142 -9.64 19.50 13.90
N HIS A 143 -8.39 19.32 14.32
CA HIS A 143 -7.34 20.31 14.14
C HIS A 143 -6.86 20.27 12.69
N THR A 144 -6.51 21.44 12.15
CA THR A 144 -6.08 21.59 10.75
C THR A 144 -4.57 21.64 10.58
N TRP A 145 -3.82 21.67 11.68
CA TRP A 145 -2.37 21.76 11.65
C TRP A 145 -1.73 21.09 12.87
N ILE A 146 -0.45 20.74 12.71
CA ILE A 146 0.41 20.24 13.79
C ILE A 146 1.76 20.94 13.77
N SER A 147 2.49 20.88 14.88
CA SER A 147 3.89 21.25 14.95
C SER A 147 4.72 20.13 15.58
N LEU A 148 5.96 19.98 15.11
CA LEU A 148 6.95 19.05 15.67
C LEU A 148 8.16 19.86 16.10
N GLU A 149 8.54 19.73 17.36
CA GLU A 149 9.75 20.31 17.92
C GLU A 149 10.91 19.32 17.79
N LEU A 150 11.90 19.65 16.97
CA LEU A 150 13.03 18.79 16.66
C LEU A 150 14.31 19.19 17.44
N SER A 151 14.22 20.22 18.32
CA SER A 151 15.38 20.78 19.03
C SER A 151 16.01 19.79 20.02
N LYS A 152 15.20 18.85 20.55
CA LYS A 152 15.65 17.84 21.52
C LYS A 152 16.21 16.58 20.90
N LEU A 153 16.10 16.44 19.58
CA LEU A 153 16.57 15.26 18.84
C LEU A 153 18.02 15.42 18.40
N SER A 154 18.66 14.29 18.10
CA SER A 154 19.95 14.30 17.41
C SER A 154 19.82 15.05 16.08
N GLN A 155 20.92 15.66 15.61
CA GLN A 155 20.90 16.35 14.30
C GLN A 155 20.47 15.41 13.17
N LYS A 156 20.91 14.15 13.20
CA LYS A 156 20.58 13.12 12.21
C LYS A 156 19.08 12.82 12.20
N ASP A 157 18.47 12.66 13.39
CA ASP A 157 17.05 12.33 13.51
C ASP A 157 16.16 13.53 13.16
N ALA A 158 16.52 14.72 13.64
CA ALA A 158 15.85 15.96 13.26
C ALA A 158 15.86 16.18 11.74
N GLN A 159 17.01 15.94 11.08
CA GLN A 159 17.12 16.02 9.63
C GLN A 159 16.25 14.96 8.92
N ALA A 160 16.22 13.73 9.43
CA ALA A 160 15.43 12.65 8.85
C ALA A 160 13.92 12.96 8.94
N ILE A 161 13.42 13.40 10.10
CA ILE A 161 12.00 13.78 10.27
C ILE A 161 11.65 14.96 9.36
N ASN A 162 12.52 15.97 9.31
CA ASN A 162 12.30 17.13 8.45
C ASN A 162 12.26 16.75 6.96
N THR A 163 13.15 15.84 6.53
CA THR A 163 13.18 15.30 5.16
C THR A 163 11.91 14.53 4.85
N LEU A 164 11.47 13.63 5.75
CA LEU A 164 10.20 12.90 5.60
C LEU A 164 9.02 13.86 5.46
N CYS A 165 8.90 14.87 6.35
CA CYS A 165 7.79 15.84 6.29
C CYS A 165 7.76 16.59 4.95
N ARG A 166 8.94 16.92 4.39
CA ARG A 166 9.05 17.57 3.09
C ARG A 166 8.67 16.63 1.95
N GLN A 167 9.04 15.34 2.02
CA GLN A 167 8.65 14.32 1.03
C GLN A 167 7.15 14.06 1.08
N LEU A 168 6.57 13.87 2.27
CA LEU A 168 5.12 13.74 2.42
C LEU A 168 4.36 14.99 1.90
N TYR A 169 4.92 16.18 2.09
CA TYR A 169 4.37 17.38 1.48
C TYR A 169 4.46 17.36 -0.05
N SER A 170 5.59 16.94 -0.63
CA SER A 170 5.73 16.82 -2.10
C SER A 170 4.77 15.78 -2.70
N HIS A 171 4.43 14.74 -1.94
CA HIS A 171 3.42 13.72 -2.27
C HIS A 171 1.99 14.14 -1.87
N THR A 172 1.78 15.41 -1.55
CA THR A 172 0.47 15.99 -1.20
C THR A 172 -0.22 15.47 0.06
N PHE A 173 0.48 14.74 0.94
CA PHE A 173 -0.07 14.31 2.24
C PHE A 173 -0.30 15.47 3.20
N PHE A 174 0.39 16.57 3.00
CA PHE A 174 0.17 17.82 3.74
C PHE A 174 -0.17 18.95 2.79
N ALA A 175 -1.09 19.83 3.20
CA ALA A 175 -1.48 21.01 2.42
C ALA A 175 -0.41 22.11 2.46
N ARG A 176 0.34 22.20 3.56
CA ARG A 176 1.48 23.12 3.72
C ARG A 176 2.55 22.49 4.59
N TYR A 177 3.79 22.84 4.28
CA TYR A 177 4.98 22.52 5.05
C TYR A 177 5.80 23.79 5.28
N HIS A 178 6.22 24.01 6.51
CA HIS A 178 7.12 25.09 6.89
C HIS A 178 8.10 24.63 7.94
N TYR A 179 9.40 24.88 7.73
CA TYR A 179 10.45 24.58 8.69
C TYR A 179 11.05 25.87 9.23
N GLN A 180 10.87 26.14 10.51
CA GLN A 180 11.51 27.22 11.26
C GLN A 180 12.90 26.76 11.69
N LYS A 181 13.91 27.12 10.92
CA LYS A 181 15.29 26.64 11.11
C LYS A 181 15.91 27.06 12.46
N PRO A 182 15.74 28.30 12.96
CA PRO A 182 16.32 28.71 14.24
C PRO A 182 15.78 27.90 15.43
N GLU A 183 14.46 27.71 15.47
CA GLU A 183 13.77 27.00 16.53
C GLU A 183 13.74 25.49 16.33
N LYS A 184 14.14 25.00 15.14
CA LYS A 184 14.02 23.60 14.72
C LYS A 184 12.59 23.07 14.85
N ILE A 185 11.59 23.85 14.42
CA ILE A 185 10.17 23.48 14.44
C ILE A 185 9.68 23.23 13.03
N VAL A 186 9.08 22.07 12.78
CA VAL A 186 8.31 21.78 11.56
C VAL A 186 6.85 22.09 11.85
N ARG A 187 6.20 22.86 10.97
CA ARG A 187 4.75 23.12 10.98
C ARG A 187 4.12 22.53 9.73
N LEU A 188 3.07 21.75 9.91
CA LEU A 188 2.34 21.06 8.85
C LEU A 188 0.87 21.45 8.90
N THR A 189 0.32 21.83 7.76
CA THR A 189 -1.15 21.94 7.59
C THR A 189 -1.65 20.62 7.01
N LEU A 190 -2.66 20.04 7.64
CA LEU A 190 -3.20 18.75 7.26
C LEU A 190 -4.10 18.84 6.03
N GLN A 191 -4.14 17.78 5.24
CA GLN A 191 -5.09 17.62 4.14
C GLN A 191 -6.46 17.18 4.68
N THR A 192 -7.51 17.52 3.93
CA THR A 192 -8.89 17.10 4.29
C THR A 192 -9.36 15.86 3.53
N ALA A 193 -8.60 15.40 2.54
CA ALA A 193 -8.95 14.25 1.71
C ALA A 193 -9.16 12.98 2.56
N PRO A 194 -10.28 12.26 2.40
CA PRO A 194 -10.58 11.06 3.19
C PRO A 194 -9.50 9.99 3.10
N ALA A 195 -8.94 9.75 1.92
CA ALA A 195 -7.87 8.76 1.72
C ALA A 195 -6.62 9.06 2.55
N ILE A 196 -6.21 10.34 2.67
CA ILE A 196 -5.06 10.75 3.47
C ILE A 196 -5.36 10.60 4.98
N ARG A 197 -6.59 10.94 5.39
CA ARG A 197 -7.02 10.71 6.78
C ARG A 197 -6.97 9.24 7.14
N GLN A 198 -7.54 8.38 6.29
CA GLN A 198 -7.54 6.92 6.47
C GLN A 198 -6.12 6.36 6.49
N PHE A 199 -5.24 6.87 5.62
CA PHE A 199 -3.84 6.48 5.61
C PHE A 199 -3.18 6.71 6.98
N PHE A 200 -3.28 7.90 7.55
CA PHE A 200 -2.70 8.18 8.87
C PHE A 200 -3.46 7.53 10.03
N ASP A 201 -4.73 7.16 9.86
CA ASP A 201 -5.52 6.49 10.92
C ASP A 201 -5.25 4.97 11.02
N GLY A 202 -4.28 4.47 10.28
CA GLY A 202 -3.82 3.09 10.33
C GLY A 202 -3.54 2.47 8.98
N GLY A 203 -4.13 2.99 7.90
CA GLY A 203 -3.98 2.47 6.55
C GLY A 203 -2.53 2.41 6.07
N TRP A 204 -1.64 3.27 6.58
CA TRP A 204 -0.20 3.22 6.26
C TRP A 204 0.42 1.86 6.61
N LEU A 205 -0.05 1.21 7.69
CA LEU A 205 0.46 -0.09 8.11
C LEU A 205 0.00 -1.22 7.18
N GLU A 206 -1.26 -1.14 6.71
CA GLU A 206 -1.79 -2.07 5.71
C GLU A 206 -1.00 -1.96 4.40
N TRP A 207 -0.74 -0.72 3.92
CA TRP A 207 0.11 -0.47 2.76
C TRP A 207 1.52 -1.02 2.95
N TYR A 208 2.12 -0.77 4.12
CA TYR A 208 3.47 -1.26 4.43
C TYR A 208 3.54 -2.78 4.44
N ALA A 209 2.62 -3.45 5.15
CA ALA A 209 2.56 -4.91 5.20
C ALA A 209 2.35 -5.53 3.82
N PHE A 210 1.48 -4.92 3.01
CA PHE A 210 1.21 -5.32 1.64
C PHE A 210 2.47 -5.25 0.77
N MET A 211 3.18 -4.11 0.79
CA MET A 211 4.42 -3.90 0.04
C MET A 211 5.52 -4.86 0.47
N GLU A 212 5.65 -5.09 1.78
CA GLU A 212 6.64 -6.01 2.33
C GLU A 212 6.38 -7.46 1.91
N LEU A 213 5.12 -7.89 1.94
CA LEU A 213 4.71 -9.21 1.47
C LEU A 213 4.98 -9.37 -0.04
N LEU A 214 4.52 -8.41 -0.84
CA LEU A 214 4.71 -8.42 -2.30
C LEU A 214 6.19 -8.49 -2.69
N THR A 215 7.03 -7.69 -2.03
CA THR A 215 8.49 -7.68 -2.28
C THR A 215 9.13 -9.06 -2.05
N ARG A 216 8.69 -9.80 -1.01
CA ARG A 216 9.24 -11.12 -0.70
C ARG A 216 8.73 -12.18 -1.65
N LEU A 217 7.46 -12.16 -1.98
CA LEU A 217 6.89 -13.06 -2.98
C LEU A 217 7.57 -12.89 -4.33
N HIS A 218 7.80 -11.66 -4.75
CA HIS A 218 8.53 -11.37 -5.98
C HIS A 218 9.98 -11.90 -5.93
N LYS A 219 10.72 -11.65 -4.85
CA LYS A 219 12.08 -12.16 -4.66
C LYS A 219 12.17 -13.69 -4.69
N ALA A 220 11.14 -14.36 -4.20
CA ALA A 220 11.06 -15.83 -4.23
C ALA A 220 10.59 -16.38 -5.59
N GLY A 221 10.36 -15.52 -6.59
CA GLY A 221 9.89 -15.91 -7.92
C GLY A 221 8.47 -16.48 -7.92
N ARG A 222 7.65 -16.14 -6.90
CA ARG A 222 6.27 -16.60 -6.78
C ARG A 222 5.32 -15.54 -7.29
N GLY A 223 4.51 -15.93 -8.27
CA GLY A 223 3.42 -15.08 -8.76
C GLY A 223 2.25 -15.09 -7.77
N PRO A 224 1.99 -14.00 -7.04
CA PRO A 224 0.90 -13.99 -6.09
C PRO A 224 -0.36 -13.37 -6.68
N SER A 225 -1.53 -13.93 -6.30
CA SER A 225 -2.77 -13.16 -6.27
C SER A 225 -2.82 -12.45 -4.93
N VAL A 226 -2.78 -11.13 -4.91
CA VAL A 226 -2.66 -10.31 -3.68
C VAL A 226 -3.73 -9.24 -3.68
N ALA A 227 -4.33 -9.00 -2.50
CA ALA A 227 -5.30 -7.93 -2.35
C ALA A 227 -5.21 -7.27 -0.96
N ARG A 228 -5.63 -6.01 -0.89
CA ARG A 228 -5.72 -5.22 0.33
C ARG A 228 -7.17 -4.77 0.56
N SER A 229 -7.57 -4.61 1.83
CA SER A 229 -8.91 -4.14 2.23
C SER A 229 -10.05 -4.96 1.60
N VAL A 230 -9.91 -6.30 1.65
CA VAL A 230 -10.86 -7.23 1.01
C VAL A 230 -12.06 -7.47 1.92
N LYS A 231 -13.26 -7.19 1.39
CA LYS A 231 -14.50 -7.45 2.12
C LYS A 231 -14.94 -8.88 1.89
N VAL A 232 -15.12 -9.64 2.97
CA VAL A 232 -15.58 -11.03 2.96
C VAL A 232 -16.92 -11.15 3.68
N VAL A 233 -17.84 -11.89 3.07
CA VAL A 233 -19.18 -12.14 3.61
C VAL A 233 -19.34 -13.64 3.79
N PHE A 234 -19.52 -14.07 5.01
CA PHE A 234 -19.82 -15.47 5.32
C PHE A 234 -21.33 -15.71 5.30
N PRO A 235 -21.78 -16.93 4.95
CA PRO A 235 -23.20 -17.26 5.04
C PRO A 235 -23.77 -16.96 6.44
N ASN A 236 -24.87 -16.21 6.50
CA ASN A 236 -25.58 -15.81 7.72
C ASN A 236 -24.76 -14.97 8.72
N GLU A 237 -23.78 -14.21 8.26
CA GLU A 237 -22.96 -13.37 9.13
C GLU A 237 -22.68 -11.99 8.58
N ASP A 238 -22.10 -11.18 9.46
CA ASP A 238 -21.69 -9.81 9.16
C ASP A 238 -20.50 -9.76 8.18
N LEU A 239 -20.38 -8.61 7.57
CA LEU A 239 -19.25 -8.25 6.71
C LEU A 239 -17.96 -8.17 7.54
N HIS A 240 -16.92 -8.86 7.10
CA HIS A 240 -15.56 -8.73 7.61
C HIS A 240 -14.67 -8.08 6.56
N GLU A 241 -13.63 -7.39 7.00
CA GLU A 241 -12.58 -6.86 6.13
C GLU A 241 -11.26 -7.57 6.48
N LEU A 242 -10.53 -8.01 5.45
CA LEU A 242 -9.17 -8.53 5.56
C LEU A 242 -8.23 -7.41 5.12
N ASP A 243 -7.31 -7.01 5.99
CA ASP A 243 -6.42 -5.89 5.70
C ASP A 243 -5.48 -6.23 4.53
N VAL A 244 -4.82 -7.41 4.55
CA VAL A 244 -3.99 -7.92 3.44
C VAL A 244 -4.19 -9.42 3.30
N ILE A 245 -4.38 -9.90 2.08
CA ILE A 245 -4.41 -11.33 1.75
C ILE A 245 -3.59 -11.59 0.49
N ALA A 246 -2.82 -12.69 0.51
CA ALA A 246 -2.09 -13.19 -0.65
C ALA A 246 -2.31 -14.69 -0.83
N LEU A 247 -2.43 -15.11 -2.07
CA LEU A 247 -2.39 -16.52 -2.48
C LEU A 247 -1.18 -16.72 -3.39
N PRO A 248 -0.03 -17.12 -2.85
CA PRO A 248 1.15 -17.42 -3.66
C PRO A 248 0.95 -18.70 -4.49
N ASP A 249 1.55 -18.76 -5.68
CA ASP A 249 1.45 -19.93 -6.55
C ASP A 249 1.87 -21.22 -5.83
N GLY A 250 0.98 -22.21 -5.85
CA GLY A 250 1.21 -23.52 -5.24
C GLY A 250 1.33 -23.53 -3.71
N GLN A 251 0.96 -22.44 -3.03
CA GLN A 251 1.06 -22.31 -1.57
C GLN A 251 -0.29 -21.97 -0.92
N PRO A 252 -0.48 -22.30 0.36
CA PRO A 252 -1.62 -21.80 1.12
C PRO A 252 -1.60 -20.27 1.25
N PRO A 253 -2.78 -19.63 1.43
CA PRO A 253 -2.87 -18.18 1.56
C PRO A 253 -2.15 -17.65 2.81
N ILE A 254 -1.72 -16.39 2.71
CA ILE A 254 -1.20 -15.59 3.82
C ILE A 254 -2.19 -14.46 4.06
N CYS A 255 -2.63 -14.28 5.31
CA CYS A 255 -3.49 -13.18 5.73
C CYS A 255 -2.76 -12.36 6.79
N ILE A 256 -2.74 -11.03 6.63
CA ILE A 256 -2.13 -10.11 7.60
C ILE A 256 -3.20 -9.11 8.02
N GLU A 257 -3.50 -9.07 9.31
CA GLU A 257 -4.31 -8.05 9.97
C GLU A 257 -3.39 -7.01 10.59
N CYS A 258 -3.60 -5.74 10.29
CA CYS A 258 -2.74 -4.63 10.67
C CYS A 258 -3.37 -3.79 11.78
N LYS A 259 -2.66 -3.58 12.87
CA LYS A 259 -3.16 -2.84 14.03
C LYS A 259 -2.19 -1.78 14.49
N SER A 260 -2.65 -0.53 14.46
CA SER A 260 -1.93 0.65 14.93
C SER A 260 -2.51 1.22 16.25
N GLY A 261 -3.18 0.38 17.02
CA GLY A 261 -3.83 0.73 18.29
C GLY A 261 -4.34 -0.50 19.04
N GLU A 262 -5.26 -0.31 19.98
CA GLU A 262 -5.80 -1.40 20.81
C GLU A 262 -6.51 -2.48 19.97
N PHE A 263 -6.08 -3.71 20.08
CA PHE A 263 -6.61 -4.87 19.33
C PHE A 263 -6.97 -6.06 20.21
N ARG A 264 -6.58 -6.06 21.48
CA ARG A 264 -6.71 -7.24 22.38
C ARG A 264 -8.15 -7.69 22.55
N ARG A 265 -9.10 -6.76 22.45
CA ARG A 265 -10.53 -7.06 22.51
C ARG A 265 -11.04 -7.83 21.29
N ASP A 266 -10.32 -7.79 20.20
CA ASP A 266 -10.71 -8.40 18.93
C ASP A 266 -10.04 -9.76 18.68
N ILE A 267 -9.20 -10.26 19.59
CA ILE A 267 -8.46 -11.52 19.42
C ILE A 267 -9.41 -12.69 19.11
N ASP A 268 -10.53 -12.80 19.82
CA ASP A 268 -11.52 -13.87 19.57
C ASP A 268 -12.16 -13.75 18.18
N LYS A 269 -12.34 -12.54 17.67
CA LYS A 269 -12.81 -12.30 16.31
C LYS A 269 -11.80 -12.86 15.30
N TYR A 270 -10.50 -12.59 15.48
CA TYR A 270 -9.44 -13.09 14.58
C TYR A 270 -9.27 -14.60 14.67
N LEU A 271 -9.40 -15.18 15.85
CA LEU A 271 -9.40 -16.63 16.02
C LEU A 271 -10.54 -17.31 15.23
N ARG A 272 -11.75 -16.76 15.31
CA ARG A 272 -12.90 -17.26 14.54
C ARG A 272 -12.67 -17.09 13.05
N LEU A 273 -12.21 -15.90 12.62
CA LEU A 273 -11.95 -15.58 11.23
C LEU A 273 -10.91 -16.53 10.62
N ARG A 274 -9.77 -16.73 11.28
CA ARG A 274 -8.74 -17.69 10.86
C ARG A 274 -9.30 -19.10 10.64
N LYS A 275 -10.05 -19.60 11.64
CA LYS A 275 -10.65 -20.94 11.58
C LYS A 275 -11.63 -21.08 10.42
N ARG A 276 -12.44 -20.05 10.16
CA ARG A 276 -13.42 -20.04 9.06
C ARG A 276 -12.77 -19.99 7.70
N LEU A 277 -11.70 -19.23 7.57
CA LEU A 277 -10.89 -19.17 6.35
C LEU A 277 -10.09 -20.46 6.13
N GLY A 278 -9.90 -21.29 7.17
CA GLY A 278 -9.07 -22.48 7.10
C GLY A 278 -7.59 -22.17 6.89
N ILE A 279 -7.13 -21.01 7.37
CA ILE A 279 -5.74 -20.57 7.24
C ILE A 279 -4.93 -21.11 8.42
N ASP A 280 -3.73 -21.64 8.14
CA ASP A 280 -2.81 -22.09 9.17
C ASP A 280 -2.41 -20.95 10.11
N ARG A 281 -2.12 -21.28 11.36
CA ARG A 281 -1.71 -20.34 12.38
C ARG A 281 -0.52 -19.48 11.96
N SER A 282 0.48 -20.08 11.36
CA SER A 282 1.70 -19.38 10.93
C SER A 282 1.46 -18.38 9.78
N ARG A 283 0.36 -18.56 9.05
CA ARG A 283 -0.01 -17.77 7.87
C ARG A 283 -1.15 -16.77 8.15
N PHE A 284 -1.73 -16.79 9.36
CA PHE A 284 -2.68 -15.76 9.81
C PHE A 284 -1.99 -14.86 10.84
N ILE A 285 -1.57 -13.71 10.40
CA ILE A 285 -0.62 -12.84 11.07
C ILE A 285 -1.34 -11.60 11.59
N ILE A 286 -1.14 -11.26 12.85
CA ILE A 286 -1.54 -9.96 13.43
C ILE A 286 -0.29 -9.10 13.53
N CYS A 287 -0.15 -8.12 12.64
CA CYS A 287 0.93 -7.13 12.65
C CYS A 287 0.50 -5.93 13.47
N ALA A 288 1.10 -5.72 14.63
CA ALA A 288 0.76 -4.59 15.50
C ALA A 288 1.96 -3.67 15.69
N ALA A 289 1.76 -2.38 15.35
CA ALA A 289 2.83 -1.37 15.36
C ALA A 289 3.40 -1.13 16.76
N ASP A 290 2.56 -1.23 17.80
CA ASP A 290 2.93 -0.92 19.18
C ASP A 290 3.47 -2.12 19.98
N LEU A 291 3.64 -3.29 19.32
CA LEU A 291 4.22 -4.46 19.98
C LEU A 291 5.74 -4.47 19.91
N THR A 292 6.38 -4.83 21.02
CA THR A 292 7.77 -5.30 21.00
C THR A 292 7.85 -6.73 20.48
N GLU A 293 9.03 -7.18 20.05
CA GLU A 293 9.25 -8.57 19.61
C GLU A 293 8.95 -9.58 20.72
N GLU A 294 9.30 -9.27 21.97
CA GLU A 294 9.02 -10.10 23.14
C GLU A 294 7.50 -10.24 23.38
N GLN A 295 6.77 -9.14 23.30
CA GLN A 295 5.32 -9.13 23.44
C GLN A 295 4.65 -9.93 22.31
N ALA A 296 5.08 -9.75 21.08
CA ALA A 296 4.58 -10.50 19.92
C ALA A 296 4.83 -11.99 20.08
N ALA A 297 6.03 -12.40 20.49
CA ALA A 297 6.36 -13.79 20.77
C ALA A 297 5.53 -14.37 21.93
N GLY A 298 5.30 -13.60 22.99
CA GLY A 298 4.45 -13.99 24.13
C GLY A 298 3.00 -14.23 23.68
N LEU A 299 2.40 -13.29 22.95
CA LEU A 299 1.05 -13.42 22.43
C LEU A 299 0.92 -14.60 21.45
N THR A 300 1.92 -14.83 20.61
CA THR A 300 1.96 -15.99 19.72
C THR A 300 1.97 -17.31 20.48
N LYS A 301 2.59 -17.39 21.65
CA LYS A 301 2.55 -18.60 22.49
C LYS A 301 1.20 -18.79 23.18
N MET A 302 0.51 -17.70 23.52
CA MET A 302 -0.75 -17.74 24.24
C MET A 302 -1.96 -18.04 23.35
N TYR A 303 -1.93 -17.61 22.10
CA TYR A 303 -3.07 -17.71 21.19
C TYR A 303 -2.74 -18.56 19.96
N GLU A 304 -3.79 -19.06 19.33
CA GLU A 304 -3.72 -19.80 18.04
C GLU A 304 -3.63 -18.82 16.84
N LEU A 305 -2.82 -17.76 16.98
CA LEU A 305 -2.54 -16.72 15.99
C LEU A 305 -1.04 -16.43 16.01
N THR A 306 -0.52 -15.88 14.93
CA THR A 306 0.85 -15.38 14.90
C THR A 306 0.81 -13.86 15.04
N PHE A 307 1.50 -13.36 16.07
CA PHE A 307 1.67 -11.92 16.27
C PHE A 307 3.08 -11.51 15.86
N VAL A 308 3.18 -10.40 15.17
CA VAL A 308 4.46 -9.79 14.79
C VAL A 308 4.47 -8.30 15.13
N SER A 309 5.65 -7.82 15.52
CA SER A 309 5.95 -6.40 15.57
C SER A 309 6.37 -5.90 14.18
N LEU A 310 6.51 -4.59 13.98
CA LEU A 310 7.08 -4.07 12.75
C LEU A 310 8.49 -4.60 12.47
N ALA A 311 9.32 -4.72 13.52
CA ALA A 311 10.67 -5.25 13.38
C ALA A 311 10.70 -6.73 12.96
N SER A 312 9.78 -7.54 13.49
CA SER A 312 9.71 -8.98 13.20
C SER A 312 8.86 -9.34 11.98
N LEU A 313 8.12 -8.39 11.37
CA LEU A 313 7.31 -8.64 10.18
C LEU A 313 8.15 -9.16 9.01
N LYS A 314 9.22 -8.45 8.67
CA LYS A 314 10.11 -8.82 7.54
C LYS A 314 10.69 -10.22 7.68
N PRO A 315 11.39 -10.57 8.80
CA PRO A 315 11.91 -11.91 8.99
C PRO A 315 10.82 -13.00 8.96
N HIS A 316 9.66 -12.72 9.54
CA HIS A 316 8.56 -13.69 9.55
C HIS A 316 8.05 -13.97 8.12
N LEU A 317 7.84 -12.93 7.31
CA LEU A 317 7.42 -13.10 5.92
C LEU A 317 8.48 -13.83 5.07
N GLU A 318 9.78 -13.57 5.30
CA GLU A 318 10.86 -14.29 4.63
C GLU A 318 10.86 -15.79 4.94
N ALA A 319 10.47 -16.17 6.14
CA ALA A 319 10.38 -17.58 6.53
C ALA A 319 9.13 -18.31 5.96
N LEU A 320 8.12 -17.57 5.48
CA LEU A 320 6.88 -18.13 4.93
C LEU A 320 6.90 -18.32 3.42
N VAL A 321 7.78 -17.64 2.71
CA VAL A 321 7.84 -17.54 1.27
C VAL A 321 9.04 -18.32 0.75
#